data_f637290a15f10afe8822b6116bc6be6f
#
_entry.id   f637290a15f10afe8822b6116bc6be6f
#
_cell.length_a   1.000
_cell.length_b   1.000
_cell.length_c   1.000
_cell.angle_alpha   90.00
_cell.angle_beta   90.00
_cell.angle_gamma   90.00
#
_symmetry.space_group_name_H-M   'P 1'
#
loop_
_entity.id
_entity.type
_entity.pdbx_description
1 polymer ?
#
loop_
_entity_poly.entity_id
_entity_poly.type
_entity_poly.pdbx_seq_one_letter_code
_entity_poly.pdbx_strand_id
1 'polypeptide(L)'
;MYTNKNSGYGQAQIGGIPFTTGKVFVVADSTDSNLPHIDLLFTPDEDGVDRRHSTYESALAQATAGHGDIVVVSPDYSTAPTAAELLSAETKGVRIVNAGESASGDSQEYRATAALPQTTAEALFTVTGRVKLVGILGTVTTVIETQANNTKLVANPTVGADVDLCAVNDITADAVGTVYSITGTLATAMVATTSGAGVFQAAPLTLEAGTLDLDCAASNTGSVKWTAIYEPLEPGAKMVAA
;
A
#
# COMPACT_ATOMS: atom_id res chain seq x y z
N MET A 1 -3.66 -34.47 -12.85
CA MET A 1 -2.55 -34.58 -11.91
C MET A 1 -1.48 -33.56 -12.36
N TYR A 2 -1.52 -32.37 -11.83
CA TYR A 2 -0.51 -31.35 -12.13
C TYR A 2 0.68 -31.61 -11.21
N THR A 3 1.67 -32.30 -11.72
CA THR A 3 2.98 -32.35 -11.08
C THR A 3 3.63 -31.00 -11.30
N ASN A 4 3.62 -30.15 -10.31
CA ASN A 4 4.40 -28.92 -10.30
C ASN A 4 5.88 -29.30 -10.15
N LYS A 5 6.47 -29.76 -11.25
CA LYS A 5 7.92 -29.88 -11.33
C LYS A 5 8.46 -28.46 -11.38
N ASN A 6 8.88 -27.96 -10.25
CA ASN A 6 9.64 -26.72 -10.12
C ASN A 6 11.05 -26.94 -10.68
N SER A 7 11.14 -27.50 -11.89
CA SER A 7 12.32 -27.50 -12.70
C SER A 7 12.32 -26.21 -13.51
N GLY A 8 12.96 -25.21 -13.05
CA GLY A 8 13.63 -24.08 -13.62
C GLY A 8 13.18 -23.39 -14.92
N TYR A 9 12.07 -23.73 -15.52
CA TYR A 9 11.63 -23.19 -16.79
C TYR A 9 10.12 -23.03 -16.84
N GLY A 10 9.64 -21.92 -16.35
CA GLY A 10 8.25 -21.53 -16.47
C GLY A 10 7.92 -20.46 -15.46
N GLN A 11 7.57 -19.29 -15.92
CA GLN A 11 7.03 -18.25 -15.05
C GLN A 11 5.64 -18.69 -14.58
N ALA A 12 5.59 -19.41 -13.46
CA ALA A 12 4.36 -19.56 -12.73
C ALA A 12 4.12 -18.27 -11.93
N GLN A 13 2.89 -17.84 -11.82
CA GLN A 13 2.50 -16.71 -10.97
C GLN A 13 1.51 -17.23 -9.94
N ILE A 14 1.71 -16.89 -8.67
CA ILE A 14 0.70 -16.98 -7.63
C ILE A 14 0.35 -15.57 -7.21
N GLY A 15 -0.90 -15.18 -7.37
CA GLY A 15 -1.33 -13.82 -7.03
C GLY A 15 -0.59 -12.70 -7.78
N GLY A 16 -0.10 -12.98 -9.00
CA GLY A 16 0.63 -11.99 -9.81
C GLY A 16 2.13 -11.88 -9.50
N ILE A 17 2.67 -12.67 -8.57
CA ILE A 17 4.10 -12.65 -8.21
C ILE A 17 4.89 -13.47 -9.24
N PRO A 18 5.84 -12.88 -9.97
CA PRO A 18 6.69 -13.63 -10.88
C PRO A 18 7.66 -14.50 -10.09
N PHE A 19 7.69 -15.80 -10.39
CA PHE A 19 8.70 -16.69 -9.84
C PHE A 19 10.03 -16.49 -10.58
N THR A 20 11.06 -16.37 -9.80
CA THR A 20 12.43 -16.46 -10.29
C THR A 20 12.86 -17.94 -10.35
N THR A 21 14.12 -18.20 -10.70
CA THR A 21 14.71 -19.55 -10.69
C THR A 21 14.83 -20.16 -9.29
N GLY A 22 14.56 -19.39 -8.24
CA GLY A 22 14.67 -19.81 -6.85
C GLY A 22 13.41 -20.50 -6.29
N LYS A 23 13.54 -20.93 -5.05
CA LYS A 23 12.44 -21.53 -4.27
C LYS A 23 11.51 -20.45 -3.74
N VAL A 24 10.23 -20.80 -3.56
CA VAL A 24 9.25 -19.93 -2.91
C VAL A 24 8.92 -20.51 -1.55
N PHE A 25 9.10 -19.73 -0.51
CA PHE A 25 8.72 -20.04 0.87
C PHE A 25 7.55 -19.16 1.26
N VAL A 26 6.64 -19.64 2.10
CA VAL A 26 5.50 -18.87 2.60
C VAL A 26 5.61 -18.73 4.11
N VAL A 27 5.41 -17.50 4.59
CA VAL A 27 5.28 -17.23 6.02
C VAL A 27 3.80 -17.03 6.35
N ALA A 28 3.28 -17.94 7.18
CA ALA A 28 1.91 -17.93 7.67
C ALA A 28 1.87 -18.64 9.03
N ASP A 29 1.20 -18.05 10.02
CA ASP A 29 1.06 -18.67 11.33
C ASP A 29 -0.11 -19.69 11.39
N SER A 30 -0.28 -20.36 12.52
CA SER A 30 -1.31 -21.37 12.69
C SER A 30 -2.74 -20.82 12.72
N THR A 31 -2.91 -19.51 12.83
CA THR A 31 -4.20 -18.83 12.89
C THR A 31 -4.61 -18.19 11.56
N ASP A 32 -3.74 -18.29 10.55
CA ASP A 32 -3.96 -17.70 9.23
C ASP A 32 -5.16 -18.33 8.53
N SER A 33 -6.11 -17.52 8.10
CA SER A 33 -7.33 -17.99 7.44
C SER A 33 -7.07 -18.65 6.06
N ASN A 34 -5.91 -18.37 5.47
CA ASN A 34 -5.49 -18.91 4.18
C ASN A 34 -4.75 -20.24 4.28
N LEU A 35 -4.47 -20.74 5.50
CA LEU A 35 -3.72 -22.00 5.70
C LEU A 35 -4.17 -23.17 4.84
N PRO A 36 -5.48 -23.47 4.69
CA PRO A 36 -5.89 -24.60 3.86
C PRO A 36 -5.46 -24.50 2.40
N HIS A 37 -5.39 -23.26 1.87
CA HIS A 37 -4.92 -23.00 0.52
C HIS A 37 -3.40 -23.00 0.43
N ILE A 38 -2.72 -22.45 1.43
CA ILE A 38 -1.27 -22.44 1.54
C ILE A 38 -0.74 -23.87 1.63
N ASP A 39 -1.29 -24.71 2.51
CA ASP A 39 -0.87 -26.10 2.67
C ASP A 39 -1.10 -26.92 1.41
N LEU A 40 -2.12 -26.60 0.61
CA LEU A 40 -2.35 -27.27 -0.67
C LEU A 40 -1.32 -26.89 -1.73
N LEU A 41 -0.86 -25.63 -1.73
CA LEU A 41 0.04 -25.10 -2.76
C LEU A 41 1.52 -25.27 -2.42
N PHE A 42 1.86 -25.29 -1.13
CA PHE A 42 3.23 -25.28 -0.62
C PHE A 42 3.55 -26.54 0.21
N THR A 43 3.17 -27.69 -0.30
CA THR A 43 3.63 -28.98 0.24
C THR A 43 5.16 -29.06 0.18
N PRO A 44 5.81 -29.83 1.07
CA PRO A 44 7.25 -30.08 0.97
C PRO A 44 7.63 -30.51 -0.46
N ASP A 45 8.77 -30.03 -0.93
CA ASP A 45 9.29 -30.44 -2.23
C ASP A 45 9.82 -31.88 -2.22
N GLU A 46 10.29 -32.34 -3.38
CA GLU A 46 10.85 -33.70 -3.53
C GLU A 46 12.08 -33.94 -2.63
N ASP A 47 12.74 -32.85 -2.20
CA ASP A 47 13.88 -32.88 -1.29
C ASP A 47 13.47 -32.87 0.18
N GLY A 48 12.15 -32.83 0.48
CA GLY A 48 11.60 -32.79 1.83
C GLY A 48 11.73 -31.44 2.52
N VAL A 49 12.04 -30.37 1.76
CA VAL A 49 12.15 -29.03 2.31
C VAL A 49 10.77 -28.43 2.51
N ASP A 50 10.47 -28.07 3.74
CA ASP A 50 9.23 -27.36 4.06
C ASP A 50 9.20 -26.01 3.34
N ARG A 51 8.07 -25.71 2.71
CA ARG A 51 7.84 -24.47 2.01
C ARG A 51 7.03 -23.47 2.83
N ARG A 52 6.31 -23.94 3.83
CA ARG A 52 5.54 -23.12 4.76
C ARG A 52 6.28 -22.99 6.08
N HIS A 53 6.37 -21.77 6.56
CA HIS A 53 7.06 -21.40 7.79
C HIS A 53 6.16 -20.51 8.65
N SER A 54 6.29 -20.62 9.97
CA SER A 54 5.56 -19.76 10.92
C SER A 54 6.28 -18.43 11.21
N THR A 55 7.53 -18.28 10.77
CA THR A 55 8.34 -17.07 11.02
C THR A 55 9.23 -16.76 9.81
N TYR A 56 9.62 -15.50 9.67
CA TYR A 56 10.64 -15.08 8.70
C TYR A 56 11.97 -15.79 8.89
N GLU A 57 12.42 -15.91 10.15
CA GLU A 57 13.67 -16.58 10.49
C GLU A 57 13.73 -18.00 9.95
N SER A 58 12.67 -18.79 10.15
CA SER A 58 12.61 -20.17 9.68
C SER A 58 12.58 -20.26 8.14
N ALA A 59 11.86 -19.35 7.46
CA ALA A 59 11.84 -19.30 6.00
C ALA A 59 13.20 -18.90 5.43
N LEU A 60 13.81 -17.86 6.00
CA LEU A 60 15.14 -17.39 5.59
C LEU A 60 16.26 -18.40 5.88
N ALA A 61 16.12 -19.23 6.93
CA ALA A 61 17.08 -20.30 7.21
C ALA A 61 17.14 -21.33 6.07
N GLN A 62 16.00 -21.63 5.45
CA GLN A 62 15.90 -22.58 4.33
C GLN A 62 16.31 -21.98 2.98
N ALA A 63 16.26 -20.67 2.86
CA ALA A 63 16.59 -19.99 1.63
C ALA A 63 18.11 -20.04 1.34
N THR A 64 18.45 -20.28 0.08
CA THR A 64 19.83 -20.41 -0.39
C THR A 64 20.31 -19.09 -1.01
N ALA A 65 21.46 -18.61 -0.56
CA ALA A 65 22.03 -17.36 -1.06
C ALA A 65 22.31 -17.41 -2.57
N GLY A 66 21.93 -16.35 -3.28
CA GLY A 66 22.17 -16.19 -4.71
C GLY A 66 21.30 -17.02 -5.64
N HIS A 67 20.33 -17.78 -5.11
CA HIS A 67 19.44 -18.62 -5.92
C HIS A 67 18.18 -17.88 -6.41
N GLY A 68 17.96 -16.64 -5.95
CA GLY A 68 16.77 -15.88 -6.28
C GLY A 68 15.52 -16.39 -5.57
N ASP A 69 15.68 -16.95 -4.38
CA ASP A 69 14.56 -17.43 -3.55
C ASP A 69 13.66 -16.26 -3.13
N ILE A 70 12.38 -16.56 -2.91
CA ILE A 70 11.37 -15.58 -2.52
C ILE A 70 10.67 -16.05 -1.24
N VAL A 71 10.48 -15.15 -0.30
CA VAL A 71 9.62 -15.35 0.86
C VAL A 71 8.33 -14.57 0.63
N VAL A 72 7.22 -15.28 0.51
CA VAL A 72 5.87 -14.70 0.38
C VAL A 72 5.24 -14.67 1.77
N VAL A 73 4.73 -13.52 2.17
CA VAL A 73 4.07 -13.33 3.46
C VAL A 73 2.57 -13.38 3.26
N SER A 74 1.86 -14.20 4.05
CA SER A 74 0.40 -14.23 3.98
C SER A 74 -0.21 -12.88 4.38
N PRO A 75 -1.33 -12.46 3.78
CA PRO A 75 -2.00 -11.20 4.14
C PRO A 75 -2.41 -11.13 5.60
N ASP A 76 -2.70 -12.29 6.22
CA ASP A 76 -3.13 -12.37 7.62
C ASP A 76 -1.94 -12.39 8.61
N TYR A 77 -0.71 -12.48 8.12
CA TYR A 77 0.48 -12.49 8.96
C TYR A 77 0.85 -11.08 9.41
N SER A 78 0.60 -10.77 10.68
CA SER A 78 0.68 -9.40 11.21
C SER A 78 2.07 -8.99 11.74
N THR A 79 3.00 -9.95 11.89
CA THR A 79 4.33 -9.65 12.43
C THR A 79 5.23 -9.10 11.32
N ALA A 80 5.77 -7.91 11.52
CA ALA A 80 6.75 -7.34 10.59
C ALA A 80 8.13 -8.01 10.75
N PRO A 81 8.93 -8.12 9.68
CA PRO A 81 10.28 -8.64 9.80
C PRO A 81 11.17 -7.71 10.64
N THR A 82 12.03 -8.29 11.45
CA THR A 82 13.04 -7.56 12.23
C THR A 82 14.17 -7.04 11.34
N ALA A 83 14.94 -6.06 11.82
CA ALA A 83 16.12 -5.57 11.11
C ALA A 83 17.14 -6.67 10.80
N ALA A 84 17.28 -7.67 11.70
CA ALA A 84 18.17 -8.81 11.49
C ALA A 84 17.69 -9.73 10.36
N GLU A 85 16.39 -9.97 10.27
CA GLU A 85 15.77 -10.75 9.20
C GLU A 85 15.85 -10.04 7.85
N LEU A 86 15.62 -8.73 7.81
CA LEU A 86 15.80 -7.93 6.59
C LEU A 86 17.25 -7.96 6.10
N LEU A 87 18.23 -7.81 7.00
CA LEU A 87 19.65 -7.93 6.66
C LEU A 87 20.01 -9.33 6.17
N SER A 88 19.43 -10.37 6.78
CA SER A 88 19.60 -11.77 6.32
C SER A 88 19.04 -11.98 4.92
N ALA A 89 17.84 -11.44 4.64
CA ALA A 89 17.24 -11.50 3.31
C ALA A 89 18.09 -10.79 2.25
N GLU A 90 18.56 -9.58 2.55
CA GLU A 90 19.44 -8.80 1.68
C GLU A 90 20.76 -9.55 1.40
N THR A 91 21.42 -10.06 2.44
CA THR A 91 22.69 -10.80 2.32
C THR A 91 22.55 -12.05 1.46
N LYS A 92 21.41 -12.73 1.52
CA LYS A 92 21.11 -13.92 0.72
C LYS A 92 20.56 -13.59 -0.67
N GLY A 93 20.20 -12.33 -0.94
CA GLY A 93 19.49 -11.94 -2.17
C GLY A 93 18.07 -12.50 -2.25
N VAL A 94 17.43 -12.70 -1.09
CA VAL A 94 16.04 -13.17 -0.96
C VAL A 94 15.10 -11.98 -0.98
N ARG A 95 14.04 -12.04 -1.79
CA ARG A 95 12.99 -11.05 -1.78
C ARG A 95 11.88 -11.47 -0.80
N ILE A 96 11.47 -10.56 0.08
CA ILE A 96 10.27 -10.70 0.90
C ILE A 96 9.14 -9.96 0.18
N VAL A 97 8.01 -10.65 -0.04
CA VAL A 97 6.86 -10.12 -0.78
C VAL A 97 5.59 -10.42 0.01
N ASN A 98 4.77 -9.41 0.27
CA ASN A 98 3.48 -9.63 0.91
C ASN A 98 2.47 -10.17 -0.12
N ALA A 99 1.82 -11.28 0.20
CA ALA A 99 0.73 -11.79 -0.63
C ALA A 99 -0.46 -10.84 -0.51
N GLY A 100 -0.95 -10.35 -1.65
CA GLY A 100 -1.99 -9.33 -1.70
C GLY A 100 -1.49 -7.95 -2.12
N GLU A 101 -0.17 -7.72 -2.14
CA GLU A 101 0.38 -6.58 -2.87
C GLU A 101 0.21 -6.81 -4.37
N SER A 102 -0.26 -5.78 -5.07
CA SER A 102 -0.46 -5.87 -6.51
C SER A 102 0.84 -6.21 -7.24
N ALA A 103 0.77 -7.07 -8.24
CA ALA A 103 1.91 -7.41 -9.10
C ALA A 103 2.53 -6.21 -9.83
N SER A 104 1.85 -5.08 -9.84
CA SER A 104 2.35 -3.80 -10.36
C SER A 104 3.31 -3.08 -9.41
N GLY A 105 3.48 -3.58 -8.16
CA GLY A 105 4.25 -2.90 -7.13
C GLY A 105 3.47 -1.79 -6.40
N ASP A 106 2.24 -1.51 -6.84
CA ASP A 106 1.38 -0.51 -6.21
C ASP A 106 0.53 -1.14 -5.11
N SER A 107 0.60 -0.59 -3.91
CA SER A 107 -0.27 -0.91 -2.78
C SER A 107 -1.44 0.09 -2.73
N GLN A 108 -2.57 -0.33 -2.19
CA GLN A 108 -3.75 0.53 -2.06
C GLN A 108 -4.21 0.57 -0.60
N GLU A 109 -4.55 1.75 -0.13
CA GLU A 109 -5.13 1.97 1.19
C GLU A 109 -6.38 2.82 1.08
N TYR A 110 -7.38 2.55 1.92
CA TYR A 110 -8.69 3.20 1.88
C TYR A 110 -9.02 3.83 3.22
N ARG A 111 -9.52 5.06 3.19
CA ARG A 111 -10.11 5.73 4.33
C ARG A 111 -11.43 6.38 3.97
N ALA A 112 -12.49 6.10 4.71
CA ALA A 112 -13.73 6.85 4.65
C ALA A 112 -13.77 7.84 5.82
N THR A 113 -13.89 9.14 5.53
CA THR A 113 -14.15 10.14 6.56
C THR A 113 -15.63 10.13 6.88
N ALA A 114 -16.00 10.03 8.16
CA ALA A 114 -17.41 10.15 8.62
C ALA A 114 -17.89 11.59 8.52
N ALA A 115 -16.98 12.57 8.65
CA ALA A 115 -17.20 14.00 8.48
C ALA A 115 -15.92 14.62 7.92
N LEU A 116 -16.02 15.82 7.37
CA LEU A 116 -14.84 16.60 7.00
C LEU A 116 -14.15 17.16 8.24
N PRO A 117 -12.83 17.39 8.18
CA PRO A 117 -12.12 18.13 9.22
C PRO A 117 -12.76 19.49 9.50
N GLN A 118 -12.74 19.90 10.77
CA GLN A 118 -13.40 21.12 11.22
C GLN A 118 -12.36 22.24 11.43
N THR A 119 -12.07 23.02 10.39
CA THR A 119 -11.10 24.14 10.42
C THR A 119 -9.67 23.75 10.81
N THR A 120 -9.28 22.53 10.50
CA THR A 120 -7.94 22.00 10.82
C THR A 120 -7.49 20.98 9.76
N ALA A 121 -6.23 20.63 9.78
CA ALA A 121 -5.75 19.44 9.09
C ALA A 121 -6.08 18.18 9.91
N GLU A 122 -6.53 17.14 9.24
CA GLU A 122 -6.77 15.81 9.82
C GLU A 122 -6.04 14.75 9.01
N ALA A 123 -5.32 13.86 9.70
CA ALA A 123 -4.62 12.78 9.05
C ALA A 123 -5.58 11.81 8.35
N LEU A 124 -5.40 11.63 7.06
CA LEU A 124 -6.07 10.61 6.26
C LEU A 124 -5.31 9.29 6.34
N PHE A 125 -4.00 9.36 6.20
CA PHE A 125 -3.13 8.18 6.19
C PHE A 125 -1.87 8.43 7.00
N THR A 126 -1.42 7.40 7.70
CA THR A 126 -0.10 7.36 8.33
C THR A 126 0.89 6.71 7.36
N VAL A 127 2.01 7.36 7.15
CA VAL A 127 3.12 6.91 6.30
C VAL A 127 4.25 6.41 7.17
N THR A 128 4.63 5.16 7.00
CA THR A 128 5.82 4.56 7.63
C THR A 128 6.89 4.38 6.57
N GLY A 129 8.10 4.87 6.83
CA GLY A 129 9.17 4.87 5.84
C GLY A 129 8.87 5.77 4.63
N ARG A 130 9.63 5.58 3.56
CA ARG A 130 9.47 6.38 2.34
C ARG A 130 8.61 5.65 1.33
N VAL A 131 7.58 6.34 0.78
CA VAL A 131 6.70 5.80 -0.26
C VAL A 131 6.64 6.73 -1.46
N LYS A 132 6.34 6.17 -2.62
CA LYS A 132 5.99 6.91 -3.83
C LYS A 132 4.47 6.89 -3.98
N LEU A 133 3.82 8.03 -3.78
CA LEU A 133 2.39 8.21 -4.01
C LEU A 133 2.14 8.28 -5.52
N VAL A 134 1.56 7.22 -6.06
CA VAL A 134 1.23 7.08 -7.48
C VAL A 134 -0.07 7.78 -7.81
N GLY A 135 -1.03 7.78 -6.87
CA GLY A 135 -2.30 8.46 -7.02
C GLY A 135 -3.06 8.58 -5.71
N ILE A 136 -3.88 9.61 -5.60
CA ILE A 136 -4.86 9.76 -4.55
C ILE A 136 -6.19 10.20 -5.15
N LEU A 137 -7.27 9.53 -4.74
CA LEU A 137 -8.63 9.80 -5.18
C LEU A 137 -9.54 9.94 -3.97
N GLY A 138 -10.33 10.99 -3.95
CA GLY A 138 -11.40 11.20 -2.97
C GLY A 138 -12.76 11.16 -3.66
N THR A 139 -13.70 10.37 -3.18
CA THR A 139 -15.07 10.35 -3.71
C THR A 139 -16.03 10.86 -2.65
N VAL A 140 -16.80 11.90 -2.96
CA VAL A 140 -17.83 12.43 -2.07
C VAL A 140 -18.92 11.38 -1.88
N THR A 141 -19.13 10.97 -0.63
CA THR A 141 -20.13 9.97 -0.23
C THR A 141 -21.37 10.57 0.45
N THR A 142 -21.20 11.75 1.05
CA THR A 142 -22.29 12.60 1.55
C THR A 142 -22.06 14.00 1.05
N VAL A 143 -23.10 14.64 0.52
CA VAL A 143 -23.03 16.00 -0.06
C VAL A 143 -22.32 16.97 0.89
N ILE A 144 -21.42 17.76 0.34
CA ILE A 144 -20.73 18.80 1.09
C ILE A 144 -21.66 20.00 1.32
N GLU A 145 -21.59 20.57 2.50
CA GLU A 145 -22.39 21.73 2.87
C GLU A 145 -22.13 22.96 1.97
N THR A 146 -23.11 23.88 1.89
CA THR A 146 -23.05 25.09 1.06
C THR A 146 -22.22 26.23 1.66
N GLN A 147 -21.26 25.92 2.48
CA GLN A 147 -20.29 26.87 3.03
C GLN A 147 -18.95 26.76 2.27
N ALA A 148 -18.38 27.90 1.87
CA ALA A 148 -17.08 27.94 1.20
C ALA A 148 -15.99 27.25 2.06
N ASN A 149 -15.29 26.32 1.46
CA ASN A 149 -14.26 25.55 2.14
C ASN A 149 -13.08 25.26 1.20
N ASN A 150 -12.08 26.10 1.29
CA ASN A 150 -10.82 25.92 0.59
C ASN A 150 -10.05 24.74 1.20
N THR A 151 -9.97 23.67 0.44
CA THR A 151 -9.45 22.38 0.91
C THR A 151 -8.23 21.96 0.08
N LYS A 152 -7.24 21.37 0.72
CA LYS A 152 -6.02 20.84 0.09
C LYS A 152 -5.54 19.58 0.79
N LEU A 153 -4.64 18.85 0.14
CA LEU A 153 -3.89 17.74 0.73
C LEU A 153 -2.50 18.24 1.14
N VAL A 154 -2.04 17.80 2.30
CA VAL A 154 -0.77 18.21 2.91
C VAL A 154 0.00 16.97 3.31
N ALA A 155 1.29 16.91 2.98
CA ALA A 155 2.23 15.98 3.58
C ALA A 155 2.80 16.61 4.84
N ASN A 156 2.63 15.94 5.98
CA ASN A 156 3.12 16.37 7.28
C ASN A 156 4.17 15.33 7.75
N PRO A 157 5.45 15.51 7.37
CA PRO A 157 6.49 14.55 7.69
C PRO A 157 6.89 14.66 9.17
N THR A 158 7.29 13.54 9.77
CA THR A 158 7.82 13.51 11.14
C THR A 158 9.07 14.40 11.30
N VAL A 159 9.83 14.58 10.22
CA VAL A 159 11.03 15.42 10.19
C VAL A 159 10.97 16.35 8.99
N GLY A 160 10.95 17.65 9.26
CA GLY A 160 10.88 18.68 8.21
C GLY A 160 9.66 19.57 8.40
N ALA A 161 9.36 20.38 7.39
CA ALA A 161 8.18 21.23 7.34
C ALA A 161 7.09 20.55 6.50
N ASP A 162 5.84 20.87 6.81
CA ASP A 162 4.68 20.45 6.04
C ASP A 162 4.77 20.96 4.59
N VAL A 163 4.27 20.17 3.67
CA VAL A 163 4.28 20.49 2.23
C VAL A 163 2.88 20.32 1.66
N ASP A 164 2.36 21.38 1.06
CA ASP A 164 1.12 21.31 0.29
C ASP A 164 1.31 20.43 -0.95
N LEU A 165 0.52 19.35 -1.08
CA LEU A 165 0.58 18.47 -2.25
C LEU A 165 -0.22 18.99 -3.43
N CYS A 166 -1.05 20.00 -3.20
CA CYS A 166 -1.80 20.73 -4.21
C CYS A 166 -2.15 22.13 -3.68
N ALA A 167 -2.45 23.07 -4.57
CA ALA A 167 -3.11 24.30 -4.16
C ALA A 167 -4.56 24.03 -3.75
N VAL A 168 -5.17 24.98 -3.04
CA VAL A 168 -6.53 24.85 -2.53
C VAL A 168 -7.56 24.73 -3.66
N ASN A 169 -8.62 23.98 -3.38
CA ASN A 169 -9.85 23.95 -4.17
C ASN A 169 -11.04 24.18 -3.23
N ASP A 170 -11.98 25.03 -3.66
CA ASP A 170 -13.24 25.23 -2.91
C ASP A 170 -14.18 24.07 -3.23
N ILE A 171 -14.56 23.33 -2.19
CA ILE A 171 -15.40 22.14 -2.28
C ILE A 171 -16.86 22.41 -1.92
N THR A 172 -17.27 23.69 -1.89
CA THR A 172 -18.63 24.14 -1.54
C THR A 172 -19.69 23.36 -2.33
N ALA A 173 -20.65 22.77 -1.62
CA ALA A 173 -21.83 22.11 -2.18
C ALA A 173 -21.54 20.97 -3.16
N ASP A 174 -20.34 20.39 -3.14
CA ASP A 174 -20.01 19.28 -4.02
C ASP A 174 -20.91 18.08 -3.77
N ALA A 175 -21.51 17.58 -4.87
CA ALA A 175 -22.50 16.52 -4.83
C ALA A 175 -21.86 15.14 -4.61
N VAL A 176 -22.65 14.20 -4.12
CA VAL A 176 -22.29 12.78 -4.04
C VAL A 176 -21.84 12.29 -5.42
N GLY A 177 -20.69 11.58 -5.46
CA GLY A 177 -20.06 11.10 -6.69
C GLY A 177 -19.07 12.07 -7.30
N THR A 178 -18.91 13.30 -6.76
CA THR A 178 -17.76 14.16 -7.12
C THR A 178 -16.47 13.45 -6.74
N VAL A 179 -15.49 13.47 -7.65
CA VAL A 179 -14.18 12.83 -7.45
C VAL A 179 -13.11 13.90 -7.38
N TYR A 180 -12.35 13.86 -6.31
CA TYR A 180 -11.15 14.67 -6.10
C TYR A 180 -9.89 13.91 -6.46
N SER A 181 -8.93 14.62 -7.05
CA SER A 181 -7.58 14.12 -7.31
C SER A 181 -6.56 15.26 -7.32
N ILE A 182 -5.29 14.92 -7.37
CA ILE A 182 -4.20 15.89 -7.54
C ILE A 182 -3.46 15.62 -8.84
N THR A 183 -2.75 16.60 -9.36
CA THR A 183 -2.00 16.47 -10.62
C THR A 183 -0.59 15.91 -10.45
N GLY A 184 -0.05 15.92 -9.21
CA GLY A 184 1.36 15.66 -8.93
C GLY A 184 2.25 16.91 -9.08
N THR A 185 1.64 18.07 -9.35
CA THR A 185 2.33 19.38 -9.37
C THR A 185 1.83 20.20 -8.19
N LEU A 186 2.71 20.48 -7.22
CA LEU A 186 2.35 21.07 -5.91
C LEU A 186 1.62 22.41 -6.01
N ALA A 187 1.91 23.22 -7.04
CA ALA A 187 1.28 24.52 -7.25
C ALA A 187 -0.09 24.46 -7.95
N THR A 188 -0.54 23.28 -8.39
CA THR A 188 -1.82 23.10 -9.09
C THR A 188 -2.91 22.77 -8.08
N ALA A 189 -4.08 23.39 -8.21
CA ALA A 189 -5.22 23.11 -7.35
C ALA A 189 -5.66 21.66 -7.43
N MET A 190 -6.23 21.16 -6.34
CA MET A 190 -6.93 19.88 -6.33
C MET A 190 -8.01 19.86 -7.42
N VAL A 191 -8.06 18.81 -8.21
CA VAL A 191 -9.01 18.66 -9.32
C VAL A 191 -10.30 18.05 -8.78
N ALA A 192 -11.43 18.67 -9.07
CA ALA A 192 -12.76 18.13 -8.80
C ALA A 192 -13.48 17.81 -10.12
N THR A 193 -14.05 16.60 -10.22
CA THR A 193 -14.86 16.17 -11.37
C THR A 193 -16.23 15.71 -10.89
N THR A 194 -17.29 16.20 -11.52
CA THR A 194 -18.68 15.99 -11.06
C THR A 194 -19.36 14.77 -11.68
N SER A 195 -18.68 14.00 -12.52
CA SER A 195 -19.30 12.95 -13.35
C SER A 195 -18.89 11.51 -13.01
N GLY A 196 -18.40 11.25 -11.80
CA GLY A 196 -18.02 9.91 -11.37
C GLY A 196 -16.75 9.36 -12.06
N ALA A 197 -15.98 10.22 -12.73
CA ALA A 197 -14.68 9.91 -13.29
C ALA A 197 -13.62 10.81 -12.69
N GLY A 198 -12.48 10.26 -12.30
CA GLY A 198 -11.32 10.99 -11.77
C GLY A 198 -10.16 10.95 -12.76
N VAL A 199 -9.25 11.90 -12.63
CA VAL A 199 -7.98 11.92 -13.37
C VAL A 199 -6.89 11.50 -12.39
N PHE A 200 -6.08 10.50 -12.74
CA PHE A 200 -4.90 10.16 -11.96
C PHE A 200 -3.84 11.26 -12.09
N GLN A 201 -3.02 11.41 -11.03
CA GLN A 201 -1.90 12.34 -11.10
C GLN A 201 -0.92 11.94 -12.21
N ALA A 202 -0.44 12.96 -12.94
CA ALA A 202 0.48 12.77 -14.05
C ALA A 202 1.92 12.49 -13.60
N ALA A 203 2.27 12.96 -12.40
CA ALA A 203 3.59 12.76 -11.80
C ALA A 203 3.44 12.20 -10.38
N PRO A 204 4.09 11.08 -10.03
CA PRO A 204 4.08 10.57 -8.67
C PRO A 204 4.84 11.51 -7.73
N LEU A 205 4.46 11.50 -6.47
CA LEU A 205 5.12 12.27 -5.40
C LEU A 205 5.82 11.33 -4.44
N THR A 206 6.95 11.74 -3.88
CA THR A 206 7.59 11.00 -2.79
C THR A 206 7.10 11.56 -1.47
N LEU A 207 6.66 10.68 -0.57
CA LEU A 207 6.29 11.03 0.81
C LEU A 207 7.28 10.36 1.76
N GLU A 208 7.74 11.14 2.73
CA GLU A 208 8.53 10.67 3.87
C GLU A 208 7.61 10.19 5.01
N ALA A 209 8.19 9.51 6.01
CA ALA A 209 7.45 9.07 7.19
C ALA A 209 6.75 10.23 7.91
N GLY A 210 5.46 10.07 8.21
CA GLY A 210 4.61 11.11 8.79
C GLY A 210 3.14 10.85 8.50
N THR A 211 2.38 11.89 8.13
CA THR A 211 0.98 11.75 7.73
C THR A 211 0.70 12.43 6.39
N LEU A 212 -0.31 11.94 5.72
CA LEU A 212 -0.97 12.61 4.61
C LEU A 212 -2.30 13.13 5.11
N ASP A 213 -2.44 14.45 5.13
CA ASP A 213 -3.52 15.15 5.81
C ASP A 213 -4.47 15.80 4.79
N LEU A 214 -5.74 15.93 5.18
CA LEU A 214 -6.73 16.79 4.54
C LEU A 214 -6.85 18.08 5.37
N ASP A 215 -6.56 19.21 4.77
CA ASP A 215 -6.64 20.52 5.41
C ASP A 215 -7.86 21.29 4.86
N CYS A 216 -8.80 21.63 5.77
CA CYS A 216 -10.05 22.33 5.48
C CYS A 216 -10.06 23.71 6.14
N ALA A 217 -10.37 24.75 5.37
CA ALA A 217 -10.42 26.13 5.87
C ALA A 217 -11.71 26.47 6.63
N ALA A 218 -12.74 25.61 6.54
CA ALA A 218 -14.04 25.84 7.19
C ALA A 218 -14.62 24.52 7.72
N SER A 219 -15.52 24.64 8.71
CA SER A 219 -16.27 23.51 9.27
C SER A 219 -17.48 23.22 8.41
N ASN A 220 -17.41 22.18 7.58
CA ASN A 220 -18.51 21.75 6.72
C ASN A 220 -18.96 20.34 7.11
N THR A 221 -20.25 20.08 6.94
CA THR A 221 -20.77 18.72 6.91
C THR A 221 -20.48 18.09 5.54
N GLY A 222 -20.52 16.78 5.49
CA GLY A 222 -20.22 15.99 4.31
C GLY A 222 -19.20 14.91 4.60
N SER A 223 -19.01 14.01 3.65
CA SER A 223 -18.02 12.95 3.80
C SER A 223 -17.39 12.56 2.47
N VAL A 224 -16.13 12.17 2.52
CA VAL A 224 -15.33 11.75 1.36
C VAL A 224 -14.65 10.41 1.67
N LYS A 225 -14.74 9.47 0.76
CA LYS A 225 -13.97 8.24 0.80
C LYS A 225 -12.68 8.43 0.01
N TRP A 226 -11.54 8.32 0.68
CA TRP A 226 -10.23 8.45 0.08
C TRP A 226 -9.62 7.09 -0.26
N THR A 227 -8.87 7.05 -1.35
CA THR A 227 -8.05 5.91 -1.79
C THR A 227 -6.68 6.44 -2.15
N ALA A 228 -5.65 5.96 -1.46
CA ALA A 228 -4.25 6.20 -1.81
C ALA A 228 -3.68 4.99 -2.55
N ILE A 229 -2.97 5.23 -3.64
CA ILE A 229 -2.24 4.23 -4.42
C ILE A 229 -0.78 4.60 -4.31
N TYR A 230 0.04 3.70 -3.80
CA TYR A 230 1.43 3.99 -3.51
C TYR A 230 2.35 2.79 -3.77
N GLU A 231 3.62 3.07 -3.94
CA GLU A 231 4.70 2.09 -4.08
C GLU A 231 5.70 2.30 -2.93
N PRO A 232 5.99 1.27 -2.10
CA PRO A 232 7.05 1.34 -1.10
C PRO A 232 8.42 1.58 -1.77
N LEU A 233 9.21 2.53 -1.25
CA LEU A 233 10.56 2.83 -1.75
C LEU A 233 11.65 2.22 -0.89
N GLU A 234 11.31 1.67 0.26
CA GLU A 234 12.24 1.00 1.16
C GLU A 234 11.55 -0.16 1.90
N PRO A 235 12.30 -1.13 2.41
CA PRO A 235 11.74 -2.26 3.14
C PRO A 235 10.91 -1.82 4.35
N GLY A 236 9.67 -2.33 4.45
CA GLY A 236 8.74 -1.99 5.54
C GLY A 236 8.02 -0.65 5.37
N ALA A 237 8.27 0.09 4.31
CA ALA A 237 7.51 1.30 4.01
C ALA A 237 6.07 0.95 3.63
N LYS A 238 5.13 1.72 4.19
CA LYS A 238 3.69 1.51 3.95
C LYS A 238 2.87 2.75 4.27
N MET A 239 1.66 2.81 3.73
CA MET A 239 0.61 3.70 4.17
C MET A 239 -0.51 2.88 4.82
N VAL A 240 -1.12 3.41 5.87
CA VAL A 240 -2.30 2.83 6.52
C VAL A 240 -3.28 3.95 6.85
N ALA A 241 -4.58 3.64 6.91
CA ALA A 241 -5.58 4.60 7.36
C ALA A 241 -5.24 5.12 8.77
N ALA A 242 -5.30 6.45 8.98
CA ALA A 242 -4.96 7.07 10.26
C ALA A 242 -6.15 7.07 11.23
#